data_cf51947dab517645834b55fa3a4c1d72
#
_entry.id   cf51947dab517645834b55fa3a4c1d72
#
_cell.length_a   1.000
_cell.length_b   1.000
_cell.length_c   1.000
_cell.angle_alpha   90.00
_cell.angle_beta   90.00
_cell.angle_gamma   90.00
#
_symmetry.space_group_name_H-M   'P 1'
#
loop_
_entity.id
_entity.type
_entity.pdbx_description
1 polymer ?
#
loop_
_entity_poly.entity_id
_entity_poly.type
_entity_poly.pdbx_seq_one_letter_code
_entity_poly.pdbx_strand_id
1 'polypeptide(L)'
;GTAEIYRQIEPMAAIADAMVVAQPYGDDTRIVMLVVLNRGYTLDDSLKKEIRKQLRENASPRHMPGVIEAVTALPYTRSGKKVEIAVTRLLRGMTINNTGAIANPESLDEIRGLDALELDDEAVRRQL
;
A
#
# COMPACT_ATOMS: atom_id res chain seq x y z
N GLY A 1 0.16 4.69 14.42
CA GLY A 1 0.52 3.61 13.52
C GLY A 1 -0.44 3.44 12.37
N THR A 2 -0.30 2.35 11.64
CA THR A 2 -1.12 2.08 10.45
C THR A 2 -2.60 1.83 10.79
N ALA A 3 -2.89 1.32 11.98
CA ALA A 3 -4.28 1.07 12.39
C ALA A 3 -5.13 2.33 12.37
N GLU A 4 -4.55 3.46 12.73
CA GLU A 4 -5.26 4.76 12.69
C GLU A 4 -5.61 5.15 11.26
N ILE A 5 -4.70 4.92 10.33
CA ILE A 5 -4.93 5.20 8.91
C ILE A 5 -6.09 4.35 8.39
N TYR A 6 -6.09 3.06 8.69
CA TYR A 6 -7.14 2.16 8.24
C TYR A 6 -8.51 2.56 8.78
N ARG A 7 -8.58 2.98 10.04
CA ARG A 7 -9.85 3.44 10.63
C ARG A 7 -10.44 4.65 9.91
N GLN A 8 -9.59 5.50 9.34
CA GLN A 8 -10.05 6.69 8.62
C GLN A 8 -10.47 6.37 7.18
N ILE A 9 -9.86 5.38 6.56
CA ILE A 9 -10.05 5.08 5.14
C ILE A 9 -11.13 4.02 4.91
N GLU A 10 -11.18 2.98 5.73
CA GLU A 10 -12.12 1.87 5.55
C GLU A 10 -13.60 2.28 5.52
N PRO A 11 -14.06 3.32 6.27
CA PRO A 11 -15.46 3.77 6.16
C PRO A 11 -15.83 4.45 4.85
N MET A 12 -14.85 4.84 4.03
CA MET A 12 -15.14 5.51 2.75
C MET A 12 -15.84 4.54 1.79
N ALA A 13 -16.94 5.01 1.17
CA ALA A 13 -17.77 4.17 0.30
C ALA A 13 -17.01 3.56 -0.87
N ALA A 14 -16.01 4.27 -1.39
CA ALA A 14 -15.21 3.81 -2.52
C ALA A 14 -14.23 2.69 -2.16
N ILE A 15 -13.87 2.53 -0.88
CA ILE A 15 -12.76 1.69 -0.44
C ILE A 15 -13.28 0.36 0.10
N ALA A 16 -12.88 -0.74 -0.55
CA ALA A 16 -13.16 -2.09 -0.06
C ALA A 16 -12.06 -2.56 0.91
N ASP A 17 -10.81 -2.20 0.63
CA ASP A 17 -9.66 -2.60 1.45
C ASP A 17 -8.51 -1.61 1.22
N ALA A 18 -7.57 -1.55 2.15
CA ALA A 18 -6.40 -0.69 2.03
C ALA A 18 -5.19 -1.29 2.76
N MET A 19 -4.00 -0.95 2.25
CA MET A 19 -2.74 -1.30 2.90
C MET A 19 -1.78 -0.13 2.78
N VAL A 20 -1.06 0.16 3.86
CA VAL A 20 -0.06 1.24 3.90
C VAL A 20 1.28 0.64 4.27
N VAL A 21 2.28 0.93 3.45
CA VAL A 21 3.66 0.48 3.66
C VAL A 21 4.64 1.61 3.32
N ALA A 22 5.86 1.49 3.83
CA ALA A 22 6.93 2.43 3.52
C ALA A 22 7.87 1.85 2.46
N GLN A 23 8.27 2.68 1.51
CA GLN A 23 9.21 2.30 0.45
C GLN A 23 10.38 3.27 0.40
N PRO A 24 11.63 2.78 0.30
CA PRO A 24 12.79 3.66 0.06
C PRO A 24 12.61 4.42 -1.25
N TYR A 25 12.81 5.74 -1.19
CA TYR A 25 12.66 6.60 -2.36
C TYR A 25 13.44 7.90 -2.16
N GLY A 26 14.27 8.26 -3.14
CA GLY A 26 15.11 9.44 -3.02
C GLY A 26 16.08 9.31 -1.84
N ASP A 27 16.15 10.33 -1.01
CA ASP A 27 17.02 10.36 0.16
C ASP A 27 16.36 9.81 1.44
N ASP A 28 15.13 9.37 1.34
CA ASP A 28 14.33 8.97 2.51
C ASP A 28 13.41 7.80 2.15
N THR A 29 12.26 7.75 2.76
CA THR A 29 11.20 6.82 2.44
C THR A 29 9.94 7.57 2.04
N ARG A 30 9.09 6.92 1.24
CA ARG A 30 7.75 7.44 0.97
C ARG A 30 6.72 6.46 1.49
N ILE A 31 5.56 6.99 1.86
CA ILE A 31 4.42 6.17 2.25
C ILE A 31 3.65 5.80 1.00
N VAL A 32 3.41 4.50 0.83
CA VAL A 32 2.63 3.95 -0.28
C VAL A 32 1.31 3.43 0.28
N MET A 33 0.20 3.88 -0.31
CA MET A 33 -1.12 3.36 0.00
C MET A 33 -1.64 2.56 -1.19
N LEU A 34 -1.97 1.30 -0.95
CA LEU A 34 -2.63 0.45 -1.92
C LEU A 34 -4.09 0.33 -1.52
N VAL A 35 -5.01 0.52 -2.46
CA VAL A 35 -6.44 0.43 -2.19
C VAL A 35 -7.09 -0.59 -3.12
N VAL A 36 -8.08 -1.30 -2.59
CA VAL A 36 -9.01 -2.10 -3.38
C VAL A 36 -10.31 -1.32 -3.40
N LEU A 37 -10.79 -1.00 -4.59
CA LEU A 37 -11.99 -0.20 -4.75
C LEU A 37 -13.23 -1.08 -4.81
N ASN A 38 -14.32 -0.56 -4.26
CA ASN A 38 -15.63 -1.16 -4.46
C ASN A 38 -16.06 -0.98 -5.91
N ARG A 39 -16.95 -1.88 -6.38
CA ARG A 39 -17.46 -1.84 -7.75
C ARG A 39 -18.07 -0.47 -8.07
N GLY A 40 -17.77 0.04 -9.25
CA GLY A 40 -18.31 1.31 -9.72
C GLY A 40 -17.45 2.53 -9.39
N TYR A 41 -16.37 2.33 -8.65
CA TYR A 41 -15.46 3.43 -8.31
C TYR A 41 -14.16 3.33 -9.11
N THR A 42 -13.60 4.49 -9.42
CA THR A 42 -12.30 4.62 -10.12
C THR A 42 -11.38 5.47 -9.26
N LEU A 43 -10.11 5.08 -9.17
CA LEU A 43 -9.11 5.87 -8.44
C LEU A 43 -8.63 7.01 -9.34
N ASP A 44 -9.42 8.08 -9.38
CA ASP A 44 -9.10 9.32 -10.09
C ASP A 44 -8.50 10.35 -9.12
N ASP A 45 -8.14 11.51 -9.67
CA ASP A 45 -7.56 12.58 -8.85
C ASP A 45 -8.50 13.07 -7.77
N SER A 46 -9.80 13.07 -8.04
CA SER A 46 -10.82 13.46 -7.06
C SER A 46 -10.83 12.53 -5.86
N LEU A 47 -10.81 11.22 -6.09
CA LEU A 47 -10.79 10.24 -5.00
C LEU A 47 -9.48 10.29 -4.22
N LYS A 48 -8.35 10.45 -4.91
CA LYS A 48 -7.06 10.61 -4.22
C LYS A 48 -7.04 11.83 -3.31
N LYS A 49 -7.60 12.95 -3.78
CA LYS A 49 -7.72 14.16 -2.96
C LYS A 49 -8.60 13.94 -1.74
N GLU A 50 -9.70 13.22 -1.92
CA GLU A 50 -10.61 12.89 -0.81
C GLU A 50 -9.93 12.02 0.23
N ILE A 51 -9.19 11.01 -0.20
CA ILE A 51 -8.41 10.15 0.70
C ILE A 51 -7.41 10.99 1.51
N ARG A 52 -6.64 11.84 0.83
CA ARG A 52 -5.65 12.69 1.49
C ARG A 52 -6.29 13.69 2.45
N LYS A 53 -7.44 14.25 2.08
CA LYS A 53 -8.20 15.15 2.95
C LYS A 53 -8.64 14.43 4.23
N GLN A 54 -9.20 13.24 4.08
CA GLN A 54 -9.64 12.43 5.20
C GLN A 54 -8.50 12.15 6.17
N LEU A 55 -7.33 11.80 5.66
CA LEU A 55 -6.15 11.53 6.48
C LEU A 55 -5.60 12.80 7.12
N ARG A 56 -5.58 13.91 6.39
CA ARG A 56 -5.06 15.18 6.90
C ARG A 56 -5.90 15.70 8.07
N GLU A 57 -7.21 15.52 8.00
CA GLU A 57 -8.13 16.03 9.03
C GLU A 57 -8.23 15.12 10.25
N ASN A 58 -7.98 13.80 10.07
CA ASN A 58 -8.32 12.82 11.10
C ASN A 58 -7.15 11.91 11.51
N ALA A 59 -5.97 12.07 10.89
CA ALA A 59 -4.80 11.26 11.21
C ALA A 59 -3.55 12.14 11.27
N SER A 60 -2.41 11.52 11.63
CA SER A 60 -1.15 12.24 11.73
C SER A 60 -0.62 12.64 10.35
N PRO A 61 -0.09 13.87 10.18
CA PRO A 61 0.57 14.27 8.93
C PRO A 61 1.74 13.37 8.52
N ARG A 62 2.33 12.66 9.47
CA ARG A 62 3.45 11.73 9.21
C ARG A 62 3.08 10.57 8.30
N HIS A 63 1.79 10.27 8.20
CA HIS A 63 1.30 9.10 7.48
C HIS A 63 0.64 9.45 6.15
N MET A 64 0.88 10.66 5.65
CA MET A 64 0.34 11.07 4.36
C MET A 64 0.99 10.27 3.24
N PRO A 65 0.20 9.56 2.42
CA PRO A 65 0.76 8.78 1.32
C PRO A 65 1.33 9.68 0.23
N GLY A 66 2.56 9.38 -0.18
CA GLY A 66 3.17 9.98 -1.35
C GLY A 66 2.64 9.37 -2.64
N VAL A 67 2.23 8.10 -2.57
CA VAL A 67 1.67 7.37 -3.70
C VAL A 67 0.40 6.66 -3.25
N ILE A 68 -0.64 6.72 -4.07
CA ILE A 68 -1.87 5.94 -3.88
C ILE A 68 -2.12 5.19 -5.18
N GLU A 69 -2.21 3.86 -5.11
CA GLU A 69 -2.46 3.01 -6.26
C GLU A 69 -3.57 2.01 -5.97
N ALA A 70 -4.36 1.69 -6.98
CA ALA A 70 -5.42 0.69 -6.86
C ALA A 70 -4.92 -0.68 -7.32
N VAL A 71 -5.32 -1.70 -6.59
CA VAL A 71 -5.06 -3.11 -6.93
C VAL A 71 -6.36 -3.90 -6.84
N THR A 72 -6.39 -5.07 -7.45
CA THR A 72 -7.60 -5.92 -7.41
C THR A 72 -7.74 -6.68 -6.10
N ALA A 73 -6.63 -6.99 -5.45
CA ALA A 73 -6.62 -7.67 -4.16
C ALA A 73 -5.32 -7.36 -3.42
N LEU A 74 -5.38 -7.42 -2.10
CA LEU A 74 -4.21 -7.32 -1.22
C LEU A 74 -3.84 -8.72 -0.71
N PRO A 75 -2.56 -8.98 -0.38
CA PRO A 75 -2.16 -10.28 0.12
C PRO A 75 -2.65 -10.53 1.54
N TYR A 76 -3.20 -11.72 1.76
CA TYR A 76 -3.66 -12.19 3.06
C TYR A 76 -3.11 -13.58 3.35
N THR A 77 -2.91 -13.90 4.63
CA THR A 77 -2.63 -15.26 5.04
C THR A 77 -3.91 -16.10 4.91
N ARG A 78 -3.75 -17.43 4.93
CA ARG A 78 -4.89 -18.34 4.91
C ARG A 78 -5.81 -18.17 6.11
N SER A 79 -5.29 -17.61 7.21
CA SER A 79 -6.09 -17.29 8.40
C SER A 79 -6.74 -15.91 8.33
N GLY A 80 -6.58 -15.18 7.23
CA GLY A 80 -7.26 -13.91 6.99
C GLY A 80 -6.54 -12.68 7.53
N LYS A 81 -5.22 -12.75 7.75
CA LYS A 81 -4.43 -11.61 8.18
C LYS A 81 -3.74 -10.93 7.00
N LYS A 82 -3.80 -9.60 6.97
CA LYS A 82 -3.14 -8.78 5.96
C LYS A 82 -1.62 -8.94 6.07
N VAL A 83 -0.93 -9.13 4.94
CA VAL A 83 0.51 -9.42 4.93
C VAL A 83 1.29 -8.18 4.47
N GLU A 84 1.40 -7.19 5.35
CA GLU A 84 2.12 -5.95 5.07
C GLU A 84 3.62 -6.18 4.86
N ILE A 85 4.21 -7.10 5.61
CA ILE A 85 5.64 -7.34 5.56
C ILE A 85 6.08 -7.88 4.20
N ALA A 86 5.26 -8.71 3.55
CA ALA A 86 5.57 -9.22 2.22
C ALA A 86 5.62 -8.08 1.20
N VAL A 87 4.67 -7.14 1.27
CA VAL A 87 4.65 -5.99 0.37
C VAL A 87 5.82 -5.06 0.65
N THR A 88 6.15 -4.83 1.92
CA THR A 88 7.31 -4.02 2.29
C THR A 88 8.60 -4.60 1.70
N ARG A 89 8.80 -5.91 1.81
CA ARG A 89 9.97 -6.57 1.22
C ARG A 89 9.97 -6.48 -0.30
N LEU A 90 8.81 -6.70 -0.91
CA LEU A 90 8.66 -6.59 -2.36
C LEU A 90 9.08 -5.22 -2.87
N LEU A 91 8.63 -4.15 -2.20
CA LEU A 91 8.93 -2.79 -2.59
C LEU A 91 10.37 -2.36 -2.28
N ARG A 92 11.15 -3.22 -1.65
CA ARG A 92 12.59 -3.03 -1.41
C ARG A 92 13.44 -3.94 -2.29
N GLY A 93 12.83 -4.73 -3.17
CA GLY A 93 13.54 -5.68 -4.02
C GLY A 93 14.08 -6.89 -3.25
N MET A 94 13.54 -7.16 -2.07
CA MET A 94 13.97 -8.28 -1.24
C MET A 94 13.19 -9.54 -1.56
N THR A 95 13.80 -10.70 -1.29
CA THR A 95 13.11 -11.98 -1.43
C THR A 95 11.98 -12.08 -0.41
N ILE A 96 10.83 -12.57 -0.85
CA ILE A 96 9.68 -12.82 0.00
C ILE A 96 9.76 -14.26 0.51
N ASN A 97 9.84 -14.40 1.83
CA ASN A 97 9.85 -15.71 2.46
C ASN A 97 8.40 -16.17 2.71
N ASN A 98 8.23 -17.49 2.81
CA ASN A 98 6.95 -18.07 3.24
C ASN A 98 5.75 -17.74 2.33
N THR A 99 5.97 -17.67 1.02
CA THR A 99 4.87 -17.39 0.08
C THR A 99 3.76 -18.45 0.14
N GLY A 100 4.08 -19.67 0.57
CA GLY A 100 3.11 -20.73 0.77
C GLY A 100 2.06 -20.44 1.85
N ALA A 101 2.35 -19.52 2.77
CA ALA A 101 1.41 -19.11 3.80
C ALA A 101 0.42 -18.04 3.30
N ILE A 102 0.63 -17.48 2.12
CA ILE A 102 -0.22 -16.45 1.52
C ILE A 102 -1.30 -17.12 0.70
N ALA A 103 -2.57 -16.80 0.99
CA ALA A 103 -3.72 -17.41 0.34
C ALA A 103 -3.84 -17.02 -1.13
N ASN A 104 -3.41 -15.80 -1.48
CA ASN A 104 -3.51 -15.21 -2.81
C ASN A 104 -2.18 -14.61 -3.27
N PRO A 105 -1.16 -15.46 -3.52
CA PRO A 105 0.18 -14.97 -3.86
C PRO A 105 0.24 -14.17 -5.18
N GLU A 106 -0.71 -14.36 -6.08
CA GLU A 106 -0.85 -13.59 -7.32
C GLU A 106 -1.04 -12.09 -7.06
N SER A 107 -1.55 -11.70 -5.89
CA SER A 107 -1.67 -10.29 -5.53
C SER A 107 -0.29 -9.60 -5.45
N LEU A 108 0.75 -10.34 -5.08
CA LEU A 108 2.12 -9.80 -5.06
C LEU A 108 2.63 -9.54 -6.47
N ASP A 109 2.26 -10.36 -7.44
CA ASP A 109 2.66 -10.16 -8.84
C ASP A 109 2.03 -8.89 -9.41
N GLU A 110 0.77 -8.63 -9.07
CA GLU A 110 0.09 -7.40 -9.46
C GLU A 110 0.82 -6.17 -8.92
N ILE A 111 1.17 -6.19 -7.63
CA ILE A 111 1.87 -5.07 -6.99
C ILE A 111 3.25 -4.86 -7.62
N ARG A 112 3.98 -5.96 -7.88
CA ARG A 112 5.29 -5.91 -8.52
C ARG A 112 5.23 -5.25 -9.90
N GLY A 113 4.11 -5.38 -10.60
CA GLY A 113 3.91 -4.82 -11.93
C GLY A 113 3.49 -3.35 -11.96
N LEU A 114 3.30 -2.70 -10.81
CA LEU A 114 2.89 -1.29 -10.76
C LEU A 114 4.07 -0.37 -11.04
N ASP A 115 4.03 0.33 -12.18
CA ASP A 115 5.11 1.23 -12.60
C ASP A 115 5.38 2.34 -11.59
N ALA A 116 4.33 2.87 -10.96
CA ALA A 116 4.46 3.94 -9.97
C ALA A 116 5.25 3.52 -8.72
N LEU A 117 5.39 2.20 -8.48
CA LEU A 117 6.11 1.65 -7.34
C LEU A 117 7.44 1.03 -7.72
N GLU A 118 7.93 1.32 -8.92
CA GLU A 118 9.22 0.81 -9.38
C GLU A 118 10.32 1.12 -8.37
N LEU A 119 11.24 0.16 -8.21
CA LEU A 119 12.33 0.29 -7.26
C LEU A 119 13.23 1.47 -7.58
N ASP A 120 13.55 2.24 -6.55
CA ASP A 120 14.64 3.20 -6.58
C ASP A 120 15.87 2.49 -6.02
N ASP A 121 16.66 1.88 -6.90
CA ASP A 121 17.83 1.06 -6.52
C ASP A 121 18.83 1.85 -5.67
N GLU A 122 19.00 3.13 -5.97
CA GLU A 122 19.91 3.98 -5.22
C GLU A 122 19.41 4.24 -3.80
N ALA A 123 18.11 4.49 -3.65
CA ALA A 123 17.50 4.68 -2.33
C ALA A 123 17.56 3.39 -1.51
N VAL A 124 17.36 2.24 -2.14
CA VAL A 124 17.47 0.94 -1.45
C VAL A 124 18.90 0.75 -0.92
N ARG A 125 19.91 1.03 -1.74
CA ARG A 125 21.31 0.89 -1.33
C ARG A 125 21.68 1.82 -0.16
N ARG A 126 21.14 3.03 -0.11
CA ARG A 126 21.41 3.98 0.98
C ARG A 126 20.93 3.50 2.33
N GLN A 127 19.95 2.59 2.35
CA GLN A 127 19.36 2.08 3.59
C GLN A 127 19.98 0.77 4.07
N LEU A 128 20.94 0.25 3.34
CA LEU A 128 21.71 -0.93 3.74
C LEU A 128 22.86 -0.50 4.63
#